data_fee5301999eae31bb01b2feca7f4153c
#
_entry.id   fee5301999eae31bb01b2feca7f4153c
#
_cell.length_a   1.000
_cell.length_b   1.000
_cell.length_c   1.000
_cell.angle_alpha   90.00
_cell.angle_beta   90.00
_cell.angle_gamma   90.00
#
_symmetry.space_group_name_H-M   'P 1'
#
loop_
_entity.id
_entity.type
_entity.pdbx_description
1 polymer ?
#
loop_
_entity_poly.entity_id
_entity_poly.type
_entity_poly.pdbx_seq_one_letter_code
_entity_poly.pdbx_strand_id
1 'polypeptide(L)' 'MLKVLRAFQVINRDGMYNVSSTYNEVDDKGNITKLNEKDSFIAVDEQLQSHIDAVETYIRENRLG' A
#
# COMPACT_ATOMS: atom_id res chain seq x y z
N MET A 1 1.55 18.70 9.52
CA MET A 1 2.42 17.89 8.67
C MET A 1 1.61 17.02 7.73
N LEU A 2 2.02 16.98 6.49
CA LEU A 2 1.35 16.20 5.46
C LEU A 2 2.16 14.95 5.17
N LYS A 3 1.50 13.80 5.09
CA LYS A 3 2.14 12.56 4.68
C LYS A 3 1.75 12.28 3.24
N VAL A 4 2.75 12.13 2.38
CA VAL A 4 2.53 11.91 0.95
C VAL A 4 2.94 10.50 0.61
N LEU A 5 1.98 9.69 0.18
CA LEU A 5 2.25 8.30 -0.21
C LEU A 5 3.08 8.26 -1.48
N ARG A 6 4.19 7.55 -1.45
CA ARG A 6 5.06 7.38 -2.61
C ARG A 6 4.86 6.03 -3.30
N ALA A 7 4.71 4.98 -2.53
CA ALA A 7 4.62 3.63 -3.05
C ALA A 7 3.95 2.73 -2.04
N PHE A 8 3.41 1.64 -2.53
CA PHE A 8 2.89 0.61 -1.65
C PHE A 8 3.09 -0.75 -2.29
N GLN A 9 3.08 -1.77 -1.45
CA GLN A 9 3.25 -3.14 -1.88
C GLN A 9 2.32 -4.03 -1.08
N VAL A 10 1.73 -5.01 -1.74
CA VAL A 10 0.86 -5.98 -1.08
C VAL A 10 1.45 -7.36 -1.32
N ILE A 11 1.66 -8.10 -0.25
CA ILE A 11 2.16 -9.46 -0.31
C ILE A 11 1.11 -10.38 0.31
N ASN A 12 0.65 -11.35 -0.46
CA ASN A 12 -0.26 -12.38 0.04
C ASN A 12 0.60 -13.49 0.65
N ARG A 13 0.48 -13.65 1.96
CA ARG A 13 1.24 -14.66 2.69
C ARG A 13 0.24 -15.50 3.51
N ASP A 14 0.11 -16.75 3.14
CA ASP A 14 -0.76 -17.71 3.85
C ASP A 14 -2.22 -17.23 3.95
N GLY A 15 -2.71 -16.61 2.87
CA GLY A 15 -4.08 -16.11 2.82
C GLY A 15 -4.29 -14.78 3.49
N MET A 16 -3.23 -14.15 4.01
CA MET A 16 -3.29 -12.84 4.62
C MET A 16 -2.52 -11.84 3.79
N TYR A 17 -3.10 -10.65 3.62
CA TYR A 17 -2.46 -9.60 2.85
C TYR A 17 -1.64 -8.71 3.77
N ASN A 18 -0.32 -8.70 3.55
CA ASN A 18 0.57 -7.74 4.21
C ASN A 18 0.70 -6.52 3.31
N VAL A 19 0.32 -5.37 3.83
CA VAL A 19 0.38 -4.11 3.09
C VAL A 19 1.52 -3.28 3.66
N SER A 20 2.46 -2.92 2.80
CA SER A 20 3.56 -2.04 3.17
C SER A 20 3.45 -0.76 2.36
N SER A 21 3.64 0.36 2.99
CA SER A 21 3.61 1.65 2.30
C SER A 21 4.86 2.45 2.61
N THR A 22 5.24 3.29 1.66
CA THR A 22 6.37 4.21 1.80
C THR A 22 5.85 5.60 1.56
N TYR A 23 6.16 6.51 2.46
CA TYR A 23 5.66 7.87 2.37
C TYR A 23 6.73 8.87 2.77
N ASN A 24 6.52 10.13 2.39
CA ASN A 24 7.34 11.26 2.85
C ASN A 24 6.49 12.13 3.77
N GLU A 25 7.14 12.81 4.69
CA GLU A 25 6.49 13.85 5.49
C GLU A 25 6.93 15.21 4.99
N VAL A 26 5.96 16.11 4.83
CA VAL A 26 6.16 17.44 4.28
C VAL A 26 5.60 18.46 5.27
N ASP A 27 6.34 19.54 5.50
CA ASP A 27 5.87 20.58 6.40
C ASP A 27 4.92 21.56 5.69
N ASP A 28 4.47 22.58 6.41
CA ASP A 28 3.49 23.54 5.90
C ASP A 28 4.04 24.39 4.74
N LYS A 29 5.36 24.44 4.60
CA LYS A 29 6.00 25.23 3.55
C LYS A 29 6.39 24.39 2.34
N GLY A 30 6.05 23.11 2.35
CA GLY A 30 6.38 22.23 1.25
C GLY A 30 7.76 21.60 1.32
N ASN A 31 8.45 21.75 2.44
CA ASN A 31 9.75 21.10 2.60
C ASN A 31 9.60 19.68 3.09
N ILE A 32 10.38 18.78 2.51
CA ILE A 32 10.36 17.38 2.93
C ILE A 32 11.15 17.27 4.24
N THR A 33 10.48 16.85 5.30
CA THR A 33 11.08 16.69 6.61
C THR A 33 11.53 15.28 6.90
N LYS A 34 10.87 14.28 6.26
CA LYS A 34 11.26 12.87 6.37
C LYS A 34 11.06 12.20 5.05
N LEU A 35 12.04 11.40 4.64
CA LEU A 35 12.01 10.65 3.39
C LEU A 35 11.86 9.16 3.65
N ASN A 36 11.05 8.51 2.81
CA ASN A 36 10.98 7.05 2.76
C ASN A 36 10.64 6.41 4.11
N GLU A 37 9.71 7.04 4.83
CA GLU A 37 9.16 6.43 6.03
C GLU A 37 8.28 5.25 5.63
N LYS A 38 8.27 4.21 6.44
CA LYS A 38 7.55 2.98 6.11
C LYS A 38 6.50 2.66 7.14
N ASP A 39 5.40 2.13 6.65
CA ASP A 39 4.32 1.62 7.49
C ASP A 39 3.91 0.26 6.95
N SER A 40 3.57 -0.65 7.84
CA SER A 40 3.24 -2.01 7.45
C SER A 40 2.10 -2.52 8.33
N PHE A 41 1.12 -3.17 7.71
CA PHE A 41 0.00 -3.71 8.47
C PHE A 41 -0.63 -4.89 7.71
N ILE A 42 -1.45 -5.65 8.42
CA ILE A 42 -2.22 -6.74 7.81
C ILE A 42 -3.60 -6.21 7.47
N ALA A 43 -4.06 -6.46 6.25
CA ALA A 43 -5.35 -5.98 5.79
C ALA A 43 -6.47 -6.81 6.42
N VAL A 44 -7.11 -6.25 7.45
CA VAL A 44 -8.26 -6.88 8.09
C VAL A 44 -9.57 -6.22 7.71
N ASP A 45 -9.51 -5.07 7.06
CA ASP A 45 -10.69 -4.34 6.58
C ASP A 45 -11.25 -5.03 5.34
N GLU A 46 -12.55 -5.35 5.37
CA GLU A 46 -13.17 -6.10 4.27
C GLU A 46 -13.17 -5.32 2.96
N GLN A 47 -13.34 -4.00 3.02
CA GLN A 47 -13.30 -3.18 1.82
C GLN A 47 -11.90 -3.19 1.20
N LEU A 48 -10.89 -3.06 2.02
CA LEU A 48 -9.51 -3.11 1.55
C LEU A 48 -9.20 -4.47 0.94
N GLN A 49 -9.61 -5.55 1.60
CA GLN A 49 -9.42 -6.89 1.07
C GLN A 49 -10.10 -7.05 -0.29
N SER A 50 -11.29 -6.48 -0.44
CA SER A 50 -12.03 -6.53 -1.70
C SER A 50 -11.28 -5.83 -2.82
N HIS A 51 -10.68 -4.67 -2.54
CA HIS A 51 -9.89 -3.95 -3.53
C HIS A 51 -8.63 -4.72 -3.92
N ILE A 52 -7.98 -5.34 -2.95
CA ILE A 52 -6.78 -6.16 -3.21
C ILE A 52 -7.16 -7.37 -4.05
N ASP A 53 -8.27 -8.03 -3.73
CA ASP A 53 -8.76 -9.17 -4.51
C ASP A 53 -9.03 -8.77 -5.96
N ALA A 54 -9.58 -7.58 -6.18
CA ALA A 54 -9.86 -7.10 -7.53
C ALA A 54 -8.57 -6.94 -8.33
N VAL A 55 -7.52 -6.41 -7.70
CA VAL A 55 -6.22 -6.27 -8.36
C VAL A 55 -5.62 -7.63 -8.67
N GLU A 56 -5.68 -8.56 -7.73
CA GLU A 56 -5.17 -9.92 -7.94
C GLU A 56 -5.89 -10.62 -9.08
N THR A 57 -7.21 -10.48 -9.11
CA THR A 57 -8.02 -11.09 -10.17
C THR A 57 -7.65 -10.51 -11.53
N TYR A 58 -7.46 -9.21 -11.60
CA TYR A 58 -7.06 -8.57 -12.86
C TYR A 58 -5.72 -9.14 -13.36
N ILE A 59 -4.75 -9.24 -12.46
CA ILE A 59 -3.42 -9.75 -12.82
C ILE A 59 -3.52 -11.19 -13.28
N ARG A 60 -4.26 -12.01 -12.55
CA ARG A 60 -4.38 -13.43 -12.86
C ARG A 60 -5.04 -13.65 -14.20
N GLU A 61 -6.10 -12.90 -14.50
CA GLU A 61 -6.86 -13.09 -15.73
C GLU A 61 -6.20 -12.45 -16.94
N ASN A 62 -5.50 -11.35 -16.77
CA ASN A 62 -4.99 -10.58 -17.91
C ASN A 62 -3.49 -10.73 -18.13
N ARG A 63 -2.74 -11.18 -17.13
CA ARG A 63 -1.28 -11.28 -17.23
C ARG A 63 -0.76 -12.70 -17.04
N LEU A 64 -1.43 -13.52 -16.26
CA LEU A 64 -0.95 -14.85 -15.91
C LEU A 64 -1.79 -15.98 -16.54
N GLY A 65 -3.01 -15.66 -16.92
CA GLY A 65 -3.94 -16.67 -17.43
C GLY A 65 -3.94 -16.88 -18.93
#